data_a720dc1e1912905023a000340cc819e6
#
_entry.id   a720dc1e1912905023a000340cc819e6
#
_cell.length_a   1.000
_cell.length_b   1.000
_cell.length_c   1.000
_cell.angle_alpha   90.00
_cell.angle_beta   90.00
_cell.angle_gamma   90.00
#
_symmetry.space_group_name_H-M   'P 1'
#
loop_
_entity.id
_entity.type
_entity.pdbx_description
1 polymer ?
#
loop_
_entity_poly.entity_id
_entity_poly.type
_entity_poly.pdbx_seq_one_letter_code
_entity_poly.pdbx_strand_id
1 'polypeptide(L)' 'MKIAFFGTGLMGSGFVRRLRANGHEVNVWNRSPAKARALEADGAKAFEDPAAALAGAERIHL' A
#
# COMPACT_ATOMS: atom_id res chain seq x y z
N MET A 1 -1.53 12.88 -1.24
CA MET A 1 -2.61 12.02 -1.73
C MET A 1 -2.56 10.66 -1.06
N LYS A 2 -3.68 10.11 -0.71
CA LYS A 2 -3.74 8.79 -0.10
C LYS A 2 -4.06 7.74 -1.16
N ILE A 3 -3.18 6.75 -1.31
CA ILE A 3 -3.28 5.76 -2.37
C ILE A 3 -3.40 4.37 -1.75
N ALA A 4 -4.36 3.58 -2.22
CA ALA A 4 -4.53 2.20 -1.78
C ALA A 4 -4.09 1.24 -2.88
N PHE A 5 -3.30 0.23 -2.50
CA PHE A 5 -2.87 -0.82 -3.41
C PHE A 5 -3.39 -2.16 -2.95
N PHE A 6 -3.99 -2.89 -3.87
CA PHE A 6 -4.48 -4.24 -3.62
C PHE A 6 -3.63 -5.21 -4.41
N GLY A 7 -2.95 -6.10 -3.69
CA GLY A 7 -2.02 -7.02 -4.32
C GLY A 7 -0.63 -6.38 -4.46
N THR A 8 0.35 -6.96 -3.77
CA THR A 8 1.69 -6.37 -3.72
C THR A 8 2.68 -7.03 -4.66
N GLY A 9 2.26 -8.11 -5.33
CA GLY A 9 3.18 -8.94 -6.11
C GLY A 9 3.86 -8.21 -7.27
N LEU A 10 3.17 -7.27 -7.87
CA LEU A 10 3.70 -6.56 -9.04
C LEU A 10 4.26 -5.18 -8.72
N MET A 11 3.92 -4.64 -7.57
CA MET A 11 4.21 -3.24 -7.30
C MET A 11 5.59 -2.99 -6.71
N GLY A 12 6.19 -3.96 -6.13
CA GLY A 12 7.54 -3.84 -5.62
C GLY A 12 7.75 -2.69 -4.62
N SER A 13 8.73 -2.86 -3.75
CA SER A 13 9.03 -1.87 -2.72
C SER A 13 9.53 -0.55 -3.31
N GLY A 14 10.15 -0.57 -4.48
CA GLY A 14 10.66 0.65 -5.12
C GLY A 14 9.55 1.62 -5.46
N PHE A 15 8.38 1.12 -5.88
CA PHE A 15 7.26 1.98 -6.22
C PHE A 15 6.69 2.66 -4.97
N VAL A 16 6.51 1.89 -3.89
CA VAL A 16 6.03 2.44 -2.63
C VAL A 16 7.00 3.50 -2.11
N ARG A 17 8.27 3.22 -2.17
CA ARG A 17 9.30 4.15 -1.69
C ARG A 17 9.26 5.46 -2.46
N ARG A 18 9.06 5.38 -3.76
CA ARG A 18 8.96 6.57 -4.61
C ARG A 18 7.72 7.41 -4.25
N LEU A 19 6.58 6.77 -4.03
CA LEU A 19 5.36 7.48 -3.66
C LEU A 19 5.53 8.16 -2.30
N ARG A 20 6.14 7.49 -1.34
CA ARG A 20 6.39 8.08 -0.04
C ARG A 20 7.34 9.27 -0.14
N ALA A 21 8.36 9.17 -0.97
CA ALA A 21 9.29 10.27 -1.18
C ALA A 21 8.62 11.51 -1.76
N ASN A 22 7.52 11.30 -2.52
CA ASN A 22 6.74 12.40 -3.08
C ASN A 22 5.62 12.88 -2.16
N GLY A 23 5.60 12.42 -0.91
CA GLY A 23 4.65 12.90 0.07
C GLY A 23 3.30 12.20 0.07
N HIS A 24 3.16 11.10 -0.65
CA HIS A 24 1.91 10.35 -0.68
C HIS A 24 1.83 9.36 0.49
N GLU A 25 0.62 9.15 0.99
CA GLU A 25 0.35 8.07 1.93
C GLU A 25 -0.03 6.83 1.14
N VAL A 26 0.56 5.68 1.50
CA VAL A 26 0.34 4.44 0.77
C VAL A 26 -0.22 3.39 1.71
N ASN A 27 -1.42 2.92 1.41
CA ASN A 27 -2.05 1.82 2.13
C ASN A 27 -1.99 0.59 1.23
N VAL A 28 -1.64 -0.55 1.80
CA VAL A 28 -1.55 -1.78 1.03
C VAL A 28 -2.35 -2.89 1.69
N TRP A 29 -3.00 -3.69 0.86
CA TRP A 29 -3.66 -4.91 1.28
C TRP A 29 -3.26 -6.01 0.32
N ASN A 30 -3.00 -7.19 0.86
CA ASN A 30 -2.74 -8.36 0.04
C ASN A 30 -3.39 -9.57 0.69
N ARG A 31 -3.76 -10.54 -0.14
CA ARG A 31 -4.30 -11.79 0.35
C ARG A 31 -3.36 -12.46 1.35
N SER A 32 -2.05 -12.30 1.15
CA SER A 32 -1.04 -12.73 2.12
C SER A 32 -0.61 -11.55 2.97
N PRO A 33 -1.02 -11.46 4.25
CA PRO A 33 -0.65 -10.33 5.09
C PRO A 33 0.85 -10.11 5.22
N ALA A 34 1.64 -11.19 5.17
CA ALA A 34 3.08 -11.07 5.27
C ALA A 34 3.67 -10.24 4.13
N LYS A 35 3.12 -10.38 2.92
CA LYS A 35 3.60 -9.62 1.77
C LYS A 35 3.27 -8.13 1.90
N ALA A 36 2.08 -7.83 2.42
CA ALA A 36 1.71 -6.44 2.67
C ALA A 36 2.60 -5.82 3.75
N ARG A 37 2.86 -6.57 4.82
CA ARG A 37 3.70 -6.09 5.90
C ARG A 37 5.14 -5.84 5.46
N ALA A 38 5.63 -6.60 4.51
CA ALA A 38 6.98 -6.40 4.00
C ALA A 38 7.17 -4.99 3.43
N LEU A 39 6.10 -4.39 2.91
CA LEU A 39 6.17 -3.04 2.37
C LEU A 39 6.15 -1.96 3.45
N GLU A 40 5.87 -2.31 4.70
CA GLU A 40 5.94 -1.33 5.79
C GLU A 40 7.35 -0.79 5.96
N ALA A 41 8.35 -1.59 5.64
CA ALA A 41 9.74 -1.14 5.67
C ALA A 41 9.99 -0.01 4.68
N ASP A 42 9.17 0.09 3.63
CA ASP A 42 9.29 1.13 2.62
C ASP A 42 8.34 2.30 2.87
N GLY A 43 7.62 2.27 3.98
CA GLY A 43 6.75 3.36 4.39
C GLY A 43 5.27 3.17 4.11
N ALA A 44 4.85 2.01 3.61
CA ALA A 44 3.45 1.73 3.40
C ALA A 44 2.78 1.31 4.71
N LYS A 45 1.46 1.46 4.77
CA LYS A 45 0.64 0.95 5.86
C LYS A 45 -0.03 -0.32 5.39
N ALA A 46 0.25 -1.43 6.06
CA ALA A 46 -0.36 -2.71 5.73
C ALA A 46 -1.66 -2.90 6.49
N PHE A 47 -2.69 -3.35 5.79
CA PHE A 47 -4.01 -3.59 6.38
C PHE A 47 -4.41 -5.04 6.18
N GLU A 48 -5.07 -5.60 7.16
CA GLU A 48 -5.62 -6.95 7.06
C GLU A 48 -7.00 -6.95 6.42
N ASP A 49 -7.70 -5.82 6.50
CA ASP A 49 -9.03 -5.66 5.94
C ASP A 49 -8.96 -4.74 4.72
N PRO A 50 -9.41 -5.23 3.54
CA PRO A 50 -9.37 -4.40 2.34
C PRO A 50 -10.21 -3.13 2.47
N ALA A 51 -11.33 -3.18 3.19
CA ALA A 51 -12.15 -1.99 3.39
C ALA A 51 -11.41 -0.92 4.18
N ALA A 52 -10.60 -1.33 5.16
CA ALA A 52 -9.79 -0.39 5.93
C ALA A 52 -8.72 0.25 5.07
N ALA A 53 -8.13 -0.51 4.15
CA ALA A 53 -7.13 0.04 3.24
C ALA A 53 -7.73 1.08 2.30
N LEU A 54 -9.00 0.93 1.94
CA LEU A 54 -9.69 1.87 1.06
C LEU A 54 -10.14 3.14 1.76
N ALA A 55 -10.27 3.13 3.07
CA ALA A 55 -10.83 4.25 3.81
C ALA A 55 -10.03 5.52 3.56
N GLY A 56 -10.67 6.53 2.98
CA GLY A 56 -10.04 7.80 2.67
C GLY A 56 -9.09 7.79 1.48
N ALA A 57 -8.99 6.68 0.76
CA ALA A 57 -8.10 6.61 -0.39
C ALA A 57 -8.67 7.45 -1.54
N GLU A 58 -7.80 8.26 -2.14
CA GLU A 58 -8.16 9.08 -3.29
C GLU A 58 -7.88 8.35 -4.61
N ARG A 59 -7.01 7.36 -4.57
CA ARG A 59 -6.67 6.57 -5.74
C ARG A 59 -6.52 5.11 -5.34
N ILE A 60 -7.02 4.21 -6.16
CA ILE A 60 -6.97 2.77 -5.89
C ILE A 60 -6.30 2.08 -7.07
N HIS A 61 -5.33 1.21 -6.76
CA HIS A 61 -4.64 0.38 -7.75
C HIS A 61 -4.88 -1.09 -7.42
N LEU A 62 -5.26 -1.85 -8.41
CA LEU A 62 -5.53 -3.29 -8.25
C LEU A 62 -4.40 -4.16 -8.78
#